data_d9afe666c6d5e0b6fa0be6405a0abd21
#
_entry.id   d9afe666c6d5e0b6fa0be6405a0abd21
#
_cell.length_a   1.000
_cell.length_b   1.000
_cell.length_c   1.000
_cell.angle_alpha   90.00
_cell.angle_beta   90.00
_cell.angle_gamma   90.00
#
_symmetry.space_group_name_H-M   'P 1'
#
loop_
_entity.id
_entity.type
_entity.pdbx_description
1 polymer ?
#
loop_
_entity_poly.entity_id
_entity_poly.type
_entity_poly.pdbx_seq_one_letter_code
_entity_poly.pdbx_strand_id
1 'polypeptide(L)'
;MMPVSGVNIAFNRAVVGPTLFPVLRLAGEGKLRWETVEDIWSGMCAKVICNHLGLGVKTGLPYVWRTERGNATESLKKEWEGVKLMEEIVPFFQSISLPQSATTSEDCVIEMAKQVKEQLGKVDPMFSSAAEAMVEWVKLWKSVGFGQSS
;
A
#
# COMPACT_ATOMS: atom_id res chain seq x y z
N MET A 1 -1.41 -6.74 12.60
CA MET A 1 -0.88 -5.52 11.94
C MET A 1 -2.06 -4.61 11.62
N MET A 2 -1.99 -3.31 11.91
CA MET A 2 -3.03 -2.35 11.54
C MET A 2 -2.53 -1.50 10.36
N PRO A 3 -3.24 -1.43 9.24
CA PRO A 3 -2.83 -0.61 8.09
C PRO A 3 -2.91 0.88 8.42
N VAL A 4 -2.11 1.68 7.74
CA VAL A 4 -2.22 3.13 7.76
C VAL A 4 -3.37 3.54 6.85
N SER A 5 -4.36 4.27 7.36
CA SER A 5 -5.51 4.70 6.56
C SER A 5 -5.15 5.87 5.63
N GLY A 6 -5.52 5.76 4.36
CA GLY A 6 -5.32 6.83 3.38
C GLY A 6 -6.35 7.98 3.45
N VAL A 7 -7.44 7.81 4.21
CA VAL A 7 -8.55 8.79 4.25
C VAL A 7 -8.19 10.07 5.01
N ASN A 8 -7.39 9.95 6.07
CA ASN A 8 -6.97 11.08 6.90
C ASN A 8 -5.54 10.84 7.38
N ILE A 9 -4.59 11.20 6.56
CA ILE A 9 -3.17 10.98 6.81
C ILE A 9 -2.36 12.24 6.52
N ALA A 10 -1.38 12.52 7.37
CA ALA A 10 -0.30 13.47 7.12
C ALA A 10 1.03 12.73 7.22
N PHE A 11 1.92 12.96 6.29
CA PHE A 11 3.20 12.27 6.23
C PHE A 11 4.32 13.15 5.66
N ASN A 12 5.55 12.81 5.99
CA ASN A 12 6.71 13.41 5.35
C ASN A 12 6.88 12.81 3.94
N ARG A 13 6.57 13.60 2.93
CA ARG A 13 6.62 13.17 1.53
C ARG A 13 8.01 12.69 1.11
N ALA A 14 9.07 13.39 1.52
CA ALA A 14 10.43 13.04 1.15
C ALA A 14 10.88 11.68 1.74
N VAL A 15 10.28 11.27 2.85
CA VAL A 15 10.66 10.04 3.56
C VAL A 15 9.81 8.85 3.17
N VAL A 16 8.47 9.02 3.08
CA VAL A 16 7.54 7.90 2.85
C VAL A 16 6.65 8.08 1.63
N GLY A 17 6.81 9.15 0.87
CA GLY A 17 5.98 9.42 -0.30
C GLY A 17 5.90 8.25 -1.29
N PRO A 18 7.02 7.58 -1.62
CA PRO A 18 7.01 6.42 -2.51
C PRO A 18 6.16 5.24 -2.02
N THR A 19 5.81 5.19 -0.74
CA THR A 19 5.04 4.07 -0.16
C THR A 19 3.54 4.20 -0.37
N LEU A 20 3.04 5.36 -0.78
CA LEU A 20 1.63 5.66 -0.96
C LEU A 20 1.28 5.72 -2.44
N PHE A 21 0.75 4.64 -2.97
CA PHE A 21 0.52 4.45 -4.41
C PHE A 21 -0.73 3.61 -4.70
N PRO A 22 -1.48 3.93 -5.75
CA PRO A 22 -2.73 3.25 -6.13
C PRO A 22 -2.49 2.07 -7.08
N VAL A 23 -1.63 1.10 -6.72
CA VAL A 23 -1.22 0.04 -7.65
C VAL A 23 -2.24 -1.06 -7.85
N LEU A 24 -3.05 -1.41 -6.84
CA LEU A 24 -4.08 -2.44 -6.99
C LEU A 24 -5.18 -1.98 -7.95
N ARG A 25 -5.55 -0.72 -7.87
CA ARG A 25 -6.52 -0.12 -8.78
C ARG A 25 -6.04 -0.18 -10.23
N LEU A 26 -4.78 0.15 -10.46
CA LEU A 26 -4.16 0.12 -11.78
C LEU A 26 -4.01 -1.32 -12.28
N ALA A 27 -3.53 -2.23 -11.44
CA ALA A 27 -3.33 -3.63 -11.78
C ALA A 27 -4.64 -4.39 -11.98
N GLY A 28 -5.70 -3.99 -11.29
CA GLY A 28 -7.02 -4.62 -11.36
C GLY A 28 -7.85 -4.25 -12.59
N GLU A 29 -7.33 -3.46 -13.52
CA GLU A 29 -8.03 -3.04 -14.74
C GLU A 29 -9.40 -2.40 -14.46
N GLY A 30 -9.53 -1.67 -13.36
CA GLY A 30 -10.78 -1.03 -12.94
C GLY A 30 -11.84 -2.01 -12.41
N LYS A 31 -11.48 -3.24 -12.06
CA LYS A 31 -12.40 -4.17 -11.39
C LYS A 31 -12.68 -3.70 -9.95
N LEU A 32 -13.94 -3.50 -9.63
CA LEU A 32 -14.43 -3.04 -8.31
C LEU A 32 -13.82 -3.80 -7.12
N ARG A 33 -13.52 -5.07 -7.30
CA ARG A 33 -12.92 -5.96 -6.30
C ARG A 33 -11.63 -5.38 -5.69
N TRP A 34 -10.82 -4.69 -6.48
CA TRP A 34 -9.50 -4.20 -6.08
C TRP A 34 -9.50 -2.74 -5.64
N GLU A 35 -10.40 -1.94 -6.18
CA GLU A 35 -10.55 -0.53 -5.81
C GLU A 35 -10.92 -0.35 -4.35
N THR A 36 -11.72 -1.27 -3.80
CA THR A 36 -12.24 -1.18 -2.43
C THR A 36 -11.21 -1.49 -1.35
N VAL A 37 -10.09 -2.13 -1.70
CA VAL A 37 -9.04 -2.50 -0.74
C VAL A 37 -7.70 -1.82 -1.00
N GLU A 38 -7.67 -0.89 -1.92
CA GLU A 38 -6.45 -0.15 -2.31
C GLU A 38 -5.78 0.55 -1.13
N ASP A 39 -6.54 1.25 -0.31
CA ASP A 39 -6.03 1.98 0.84
C ASP A 39 -5.56 1.04 1.96
N ILE A 40 -6.20 -0.12 2.11
CA ILE A 40 -5.74 -1.16 3.05
C ILE A 40 -4.40 -1.72 2.57
N TRP A 41 -4.29 -2.06 1.29
CA TRP A 41 -3.06 -2.57 0.69
C TRP A 41 -1.90 -1.57 0.85
N SER A 42 -2.07 -0.34 0.37
CA SER A 42 -1.05 0.69 0.47
C SER A 42 -0.70 1.02 1.92
N GLY A 43 -1.68 1.01 2.81
CA GLY A 43 -1.48 1.20 4.23
C GLY A 43 -0.68 0.07 4.90
N MET A 44 -0.84 -1.18 4.47
CA MET A 44 -0.01 -2.32 4.92
C MET A 44 1.42 -2.19 4.41
N CYS A 45 1.59 -1.87 3.11
CA CYS A 45 2.90 -1.61 2.52
C CYS A 45 3.65 -0.50 3.28
N ALA A 46 3.00 0.64 3.49
CA ALA A 46 3.57 1.75 4.24
C ALA A 46 3.94 1.34 5.67
N LYS A 47 3.12 0.54 6.34
CA LYS A 47 3.41 0.07 7.70
C LYS A 47 4.63 -0.83 7.78
N VAL A 48 4.80 -1.75 6.83
CA VAL A 48 6.01 -2.61 6.73
C VAL A 48 7.24 -1.74 6.56
N ILE A 49 7.20 -0.79 5.64
CA ILE A 49 8.33 0.10 5.34
C ILE A 49 8.66 1.00 6.53
N CYS A 50 7.65 1.61 7.16
CA CYS A 50 7.87 2.40 8.36
C CYS A 50 8.52 1.58 9.48
N ASN A 51 8.07 0.34 9.70
CA ASN A 51 8.67 -0.52 10.70
C ASN A 51 10.13 -0.85 10.38
N HIS A 52 10.43 -1.16 9.10
CA HIS A 52 11.78 -1.49 8.66
C HIS A 52 12.75 -0.31 8.81
N LEU A 53 12.30 0.90 8.45
CA LEU A 53 13.09 2.12 8.52
C LEU A 53 13.11 2.77 9.94
N GLY A 54 12.47 2.15 10.93
CA GLY A 54 12.38 2.69 12.29
C GLY A 54 11.54 3.97 12.40
N LEU A 55 10.60 4.19 11.49
CA LEU A 55 9.74 5.37 11.45
C LEU A 55 8.50 5.19 12.32
N GLY A 56 8.18 6.22 13.08
CA GLY A 56 7.00 6.25 13.95
C GLY A 56 5.72 6.57 13.17
N VAL A 57 4.64 5.84 13.49
CA VAL A 57 3.29 6.16 13.05
C VAL A 57 2.49 6.60 14.26
N LYS A 58 1.91 7.81 14.22
CA LYS A 58 1.08 8.35 15.29
C LYS A 58 -0.37 8.39 14.84
N THR A 59 -1.28 8.05 15.75
CA THR A 59 -2.71 8.33 15.61
C THR A 59 -3.03 9.65 16.30
N GLY A 60 -4.03 10.36 15.80
CA GLY A 60 -4.47 11.64 16.35
C GLY A 60 -5.96 11.84 16.18
N LEU A 61 -6.43 13.03 16.52
CA LEU A 61 -7.82 13.42 16.28
C LEU A 61 -8.10 13.47 14.78
N PRO A 62 -9.28 13.01 14.33
CA PRO A 62 -9.66 13.10 12.94
C PRO A 62 -9.90 14.56 12.54
N TYR A 63 -9.33 14.98 11.39
CA TYR A 63 -9.55 16.32 10.84
C TYR A 63 -10.54 16.34 9.66
N VAL A 64 -10.95 15.15 9.20
CA VAL A 64 -11.88 15.02 8.09
C VAL A 64 -13.29 14.82 8.62
N TRP A 65 -14.20 15.72 8.22
CA TRP A 65 -15.61 15.61 8.50
C TRP A 65 -16.36 15.17 7.25
N ARG A 66 -17.15 14.10 7.37
CA ARG A 66 -18.06 13.65 6.31
C ARG A 66 -19.49 14.05 6.66
N THR A 67 -20.11 14.83 5.79
CA THR A 67 -21.54 15.22 5.90
C THR A 67 -22.47 14.13 5.34
N GLU A 68 -22.01 13.38 4.33
CA GLU A 68 -22.78 12.31 3.74
C GLU A 68 -22.52 10.98 4.45
N ARG A 69 -23.60 10.35 4.87
CA ARG A 69 -23.56 8.98 5.41
C ARG A 69 -23.81 8.01 4.27
N GLY A 70 -22.80 7.24 3.89
CA GLY A 70 -22.96 6.13 2.97
C GLY A 70 -23.86 5.02 3.56
N ASN A 71 -24.43 4.20 2.69
CA ASN A 71 -25.12 2.98 3.12
C ASN A 71 -24.08 1.91 3.46
N ALA A 72 -23.90 1.63 4.76
CA ALA A 72 -22.89 0.67 5.24
C ALA A 72 -23.09 -0.75 4.67
N THR A 73 -24.34 -1.18 4.47
CA THR A 73 -24.66 -2.49 3.91
C THR A 73 -24.25 -2.60 2.45
N GLU A 74 -24.51 -1.56 1.67
CA GLU A 74 -24.10 -1.51 0.25
C GLU A 74 -22.57 -1.44 0.12
N SER A 75 -21.90 -0.69 0.97
CA SER A 75 -20.44 -0.65 1.01
C SER A 75 -19.87 -2.03 1.35
N LEU A 76 -20.38 -2.68 2.40
CA LEU A 76 -19.93 -4.03 2.79
C LEU A 76 -20.12 -5.05 1.66
N LYS A 77 -21.25 -5.03 0.95
CA LYS A 77 -21.46 -5.93 -0.20
C LYS A 77 -20.43 -5.72 -1.30
N LYS A 78 -20.07 -4.47 -1.59
CA LYS A 78 -19.05 -4.14 -2.60
C LYS A 78 -17.66 -4.55 -2.17
N GLU A 79 -17.36 -4.43 -0.86
CA GLU A 79 -16.04 -4.68 -0.30
C GLU A 79 -15.79 -6.15 0.05
N TRP A 80 -16.85 -6.98 0.10
CA TRP A 80 -16.79 -8.34 0.63
C TRP A 80 -15.71 -9.24 -0.02
N GLU A 81 -15.59 -9.18 -1.33
CA GLU A 81 -14.56 -9.96 -2.04
C GLU A 81 -13.15 -9.45 -1.74
N GLY A 82 -13.00 -8.14 -1.57
CA GLY A 82 -11.73 -7.53 -1.13
C GLY A 82 -11.37 -7.93 0.30
N VAL A 83 -12.35 -7.98 1.22
CA VAL A 83 -12.14 -8.42 2.61
C VAL A 83 -11.65 -9.86 2.65
N LYS A 84 -12.25 -10.76 1.88
CA LYS A 84 -11.77 -12.16 1.78
C LYS A 84 -10.33 -12.24 1.28
N LEU A 85 -10.01 -11.47 0.25
CA LEU A 85 -8.65 -11.42 -0.25
C LEU A 85 -7.67 -10.92 0.81
N MET A 86 -8.06 -9.90 1.61
CA MET A 86 -7.20 -9.40 2.68
C MET A 86 -6.89 -10.49 3.72
N GLU A 87 -7.82 -11.38 4.04
CA GLU A 87 -7.56 -12.51 4.94
C GLU A 87 -6.47 -13.43 4.39
N GLU A 88 -6.42 -13.64 3.09
CA GLU A 88 -5.41 -14.49 2.44
C GLU A 88 -4.02 -13.83 2.41
N ILE A 89 -3.95 -12.50 2.25
CA ILE A 89 -2.68 -11.79 2.09
C ILE A 89 -2.12 -11.18 3.37
N VAL A 90 -2.92 -11.02 4.43
CA VAL A 90 -2.43 -10.52 5.73
C VAL A 90 -1.25 -11.33 6.28
N PRO A 91 -1.23 -12.68 6.21
CA PRO A 91 -0.06 -13.46 6.65
C PRO A 91 1.24 -13.09 5.93
N PHE A 92 1.17 -12.76 4.64
CA PHE A 92 2.33 -12.25 3.90
C PHE A 92 2.87 -10.97 4.54
N PHE A 93 2.02 -9.98 4.80
CA PHE A 93 2.45 -8.73 5.43
C PHE A 93 2.95 -8.89 6.87
N GLN A 94 2.53 -9.94 7.56
CA GLN A 94 3.01 -10.25 8.91
C GLN A 94 4.38 -10.92 8.91
N SER A 95 4.72 -11.64 7.85
CA SER A 95 5.96 -12.44 7.72
C SER A 95 7.03 -11.80 6.84
N ILE A 96 6.67 -10.81 6.02
CA ILE A 96 7.62 -10.15 5.11
C ILE A 96 8.77 -9.50 5.89
N SER A 97 9.98 -9.74 5.42
CA SER A 97 11.21 -9.10 5.94
C SER A 97 11.96 -8.44 4.80
N LEU A 98 12.30 -7.18 4.98
CA LEU A 98 13.09 -6.43 4.01
C LEU A 98 14.57 -6.55 4.38
N PRO A 99 15.48 -6.60 3.38
CA PRO A 99 16.91 -6.69 3.63
C PRO A 99 17.44 -5.39 4.28
N GLN A 100 18.44 -5.51 5.12
CA GLN A 100 19.08 -4.36 5.80
C GLN A 100 19.70 -3.35 4.82
N SER A 101 19.99 -3.77 3.60
CA SER A 101 20.47 -2.90 2.52
C SER A 101 19.42 -1.95 1.97
N ALA A 102 18.12 -2.22 2.20
CA ALA A 102 17.03 -1.34 1.83
C ALA A 102 16.90 -0.19 2.85
N THR A 103 17.63 0.89 2.62
CA THR A 103 17.75 2.02 3.58
C THR A 103 16.88 3.21 3.22
N THR A 104 16.25 3.21 2.05
CA THR A 104 15.30 4.24 1.59
C THR A 104 13.92 3.63 1.38
N SER A 105 12.89 4.46 1.36
CA SER A 105 11.54 3.99 1.06
C SER A 105 11.43 3.42 -0.37
N GLU A 106 12.17 3.98 -1.31
CA GLU A 106 12.27 3.49 -2.68
C GLU A 106 12.85 2.08 -2.75
N ASP A 107 13.95 1.83 -2.04
CA ASP A 107 14.57 0.50 -1.99
C ASP A 107 13.62 -0.50 -1.33
N CYS A 108 12.96 -0.08 -0.25
CA CYS A 108 11.97 -0.90 0.44
C CYS A 108 10.80 -1.29 -0.48
N VAL A 109 10.28 -0.35 -1.29
CA VAL A 109 9.21 -0.64 -2.26
C VAL A 109 9.68 -1.63 -3.31
N ILE A 110 10.90 -1.49 -3.84
CA ILE A 110 11.46 -2.40 -4.83
C ILE A 110 11.63 -3.82 -4.25
N GLU A 111 12.19 -3.93 -3.05
CA GLU A 111 12.38 -5.24 -2.40
C GLU A 111 11.03 -5.90 -2.04
N MET A 112 10.06 -5.11 -1.59
CA MET A 112 8.70 -5.58 -1.35
C MET A 112 8.05 -6.07 -2.65
N ALA A 113 8.19 -5.34 -3.76
CA ALA A 113 7.63 -5.72 -5.05
C ALA A 113 8.14 -7.10 -5.51
N LYS A 114 9.42 -7.42 -5.30
CA LYS A 114 9.97 -8.74 -5.61
C LYS A 114 9.25 -9.84 -4.82
N GLN A 115 9.10 -9.65 -3.51
CA GLN A 115 8.43 -10.63 -2.65
C GLN A 115 6.93 -10.76 -2.95
N VAL A 116 6.25 -9.65 -3.27
CA VAL A 116 4.85 -9.65 -3.74
C VAL A 116 4.73 -10.51 -5.00
N LYS A 117 5.59 -10.30 -5.99
CA LYS A 117 5.58 -11.08 -7.24
C LYS A 117 5.80 -12.58 -6.99
N GLU A 118 6.78 -12.92 -6.15
CA GLU A 118 7.17 -14.30 -5.88
C GLU A 118 6.16 -15.08 -5.05
N GLN A 119 5.55 -14.43 -4.07
CA GLN A 119 4.68 -15.09 -3.09
C GLN A 119 3.20 -14.90 -3.42
N LEU A 120 2.75 -13.65 -3.62
CA LEU A 120 1.35 -13.34 -3.87
C LEU A 120 0.94 -13.51 -5.33
N GLY A 121 1.88 -13.45 -6.29
CA GLY A 121 1.60 -13.75 -7.68
C GLY A 121 1.10 -15.18 -7.92
N LYS A 122 1.28 -16.08 -6.96
CA LYS A 122 0.74 -17.45 -6.96
C LYS A 122 -0.69 -17.51 -6.42
N VAL A 123 -1.09 -16.54 -5.61
CA VAL A 123 -2.45 -16.42 -5.05
C VAL A 123 -3.38 -15.84 -6.12
N ASP A 124 -2.97 -14.73 -6.73
CA ASP A 124 -3.70 -14.11 -7.83
C ASP A 124 -2.69 -13.43 -8.79
N PRO A 125 -2.77 -13.68 -10.12
CA PRO A 125 -1.89 -13.06 -11.11
C PRO A 125 -1.85 -11.54 -11.07
N MET A 126 -2.91 -10.89 -10.57
CA MET A 126 -2.96 -9.45 -10.39
C MET A 126 -1.81 -8.93 -9.52
N PHE A 127 -1.35 -9.71 -8.53
CA PHE A 127 -0.23 -9.28 -7.68
C PHE A 127 1.09 -9.21 -8.44
N SER A 128 1.25 -9.97 -9.52
CA SER A 128 2.40 -9.79 -10.42
C SER A 128 2.34 -8.44 -11.13
N SER A 129 1.18 -8.06 -11.64
CA SER A 129 0.97 -6.73 -12.25
C SER A 129 1.11 -5.61 -11.21
N ALA A 130 0.62 -5.81 -9.99
CA ALA A 130 0.81 -4.86 -8.89
C ALA A 130 2.29 -4.66 -8.55
N ALA A 131 3.07 -5.73 -8.49
CA ALA A 131 4.51 -5.66 -8.25
C ALA A 131 5.24 -4.88 -9.37
N GLU A 132 4.87 -5.10 -10.61
CA GLU A 132 5.41 -4.34 -11.75
C GLU A 132 5.04 -2.85 -11.66
N ALA A 133 3.79 -2.54 -11.31
CA ALA A 133 3.34 -1.17 -11.09
C ALA A 133 4.07 -0.49 -9.91
N MET A 134 4.39 -1.23 -8.83
CA MET A 134 5.22 -0.71 -7.73
C MET A 134 6.60 -0.27 -8.22
N VAL A 135 7.24 -1.08 -9.06
CA VAL A 135 8.56 -0.75 -9.62
C VAL A 135 8.49 0.48 -10.53
N GLU A 136 7.48 0.53 -11.41
CA GLU A 136 7.28 1.69 -12.31
C GLU A 136 6.97 2.96 -11.52
N TRP A 137 6.19 2.86 -10.45
CA TRP A 137 5.93 3.99 -9.56
C TRP A 137 7.22 4.58 -8.98
N VAL A 138 8.14 3.74 -8.48
CA VAL A 138 9.43 4.21 -7.96
C VAL A 138 10.27 4.89 -9.04
N LYS A 139 10.27 4.36 -10.28
CA LYS A 139 10.95 5.01 -11.41
C LYS A 139 10.38 6.40 -11.69
N LEU A 140 9.06 6.52 -11.76
CA LEU A 140 8.36 7.79 -11.93
C LEU A 140 8.67 8.77 -10.80
N TRP A 141 8.61 8.28 -9.55
CA TRP A 141 8.94 9.09 -8.37
C TRP A 141 10.35 9.69 -8.47
N LYS A 142 11.33 8.88 -8.82
CA LYS A 142 12.72 9.34 -9.02
C LYS A 142 12.84 10.33 -10.18
N SER A 143 12.11 10.13 -11.28
CA SER A 143 12.18 10.98 -12.48
C SER A 143 11.63 12.39 -12.27
N VAL A 144 10.65 12.56 -11.39
CA VAL A 144 10.08 13.89 -11.07
C VAL A 144 10.85 14.63 -9.95
N GLY A 145 11.99 14.09 -9.52
CA GLY A 145 12.90 14.78 -8.59
C GLY A 145 12.43 14.87 -7.15
N PHE A 146 11.39 14.16 -6.77
CA PHE A 146 10.90 14.17 -5.38
C PHE A 146 11.82 13.46 -4.39
N GLY A 147 12.82 12.72 -4.86
CA GLY A 147 13.83 12.03 -4.04
C GLY A 147 15.15 12.79 -3.86
N GLN A 148 15.30 13.96 -4.44
CA GLN A 148 16.49 14.80 -4.25
C GLN A 148 16.18 15.93 -3.27
N SER A 149 16.28 15.65 -1.98
CA SER A 149 16.49 16.69 -0.98
C SER A 149 17.98 17.01 -0.99
N SER A 150 18.31 18.19 -1.46
CA SER A 150 19.61 18.82 -1.24
C SER A 150 19.90 19.01 0.24
#